data_53632d699ba1eb4b9158da6fc63f1ef2
#
_entry.id   53632d699ba1eb4b9158da6fc63f1ef2
#
_cell.length_a   1.000
_cell.length_b   1.000
_cell.length_c   1.000
_cell.angle_alpha   90.00
_cell.angle_beta   90.00
_cell.angle_gamma   90.00
#
_symmetry.space_group_name_H-M   'P 1'
#
loop_
_entity.id
_entity.type
_entity.pdbx_description
1 polymer ?
#
loop_
_entity_poly.entity_id
_entity_poly.type
_entity_poly.pdbx_seq_one_letter_code
_entity_poly.pdbx_strand_id
1 'polypeptide(L)'
;MIKAVVFDLGGVLSDSSPRYLYRKLLKSETEIDEFLSTVCTPAWNHQQDLGRSWQDATDELIEKFPDKKDLILAYWHRWEDTLNGPFHQSVDILMDLKRRGVLLYLLSNYSPENFPKALEVFPFLRLFDGRIVSGFVKLAKPDPAIYHLL
;
A
#
# COMPACT_ATOMS: atom_id res chain seq x y z
N MET A 1 8.55 10.40 -28.80
CA MET A 1 7.29 9.68 -28.49
C MET A 1 7.50 8.87 -27.23
N ILE A 2 6.61 9.00 -26.21
CA ILE A 2 6.66 8.22 -24.97
C ILE A 2 6.28 6.78 -25.30
N LYS A 3 7.13 5.83 -24.92
CA LYS A 3 6.93 4.40 -25.20
C LYS A 3 6.35 3.62 -24.00
N ALA A 4 6.66 4.09 -22.80
CA ALA A 4 6.21 3.47 -21.56
C ALA A 4 5.93 4.53 -20.49
N VAL A 5 5.01 4.22 -19.58
CA VAL A 5 4.70 5.03 -18.40
C VAL A 5 4.72 4.13 -17.17
N VAL A 6 5.36 4.61 -16.12
CA VAL A 6 5.42 3.93 -14.82
C VAL A 6 4.50 4.67 -13.85
N PHE A 7 3.59 3.95 -13.21
CA PHE A 7 2.68 4.47 -12.20
C PHE A 7 3.06 3.98 -10.80
N ASP A 8 2.83 4.83 -9.81
CA ASP A 8 2.67 4.39 -8.42
C ASP A 8 1.22 3.98 -8.15
N LEU A 9 0.96 3.31 -7.04
CA LEU A 9 -0.39 2.92 -6.62
C LEU A 9 -0.94 3.89 -5.56
N GLY A 10 -0.40 3.84 -4.37
CA GLY A 10 -0.88 4.66 -3.24
C GLY A 10 -0.66 6.15 -3.48
N GLY A 11 -1.71 6.96 -3.33
CA GLY A 11 -1.65 8.40 -3.57
C GLY A 11 -1.65 8.82 -5.04
N VAL A 12 -1.63 7.87 -5.98
CA VAL A 12 -1.64 8.13 -7.44
C VAL A 12 -2.85 7.48 -8.10
N LEU A 13 -3.05 6.20 -7.93
CA LEU A 13 -4.17 5.44 -8.49
C LEU A 13 -5.22 5.07 -7.44
N SER A 14 -4.81 4.93 -6.17
CA SER A 14 -5.70 4.63 -5.07
C SER A 14 -5.56 5.65 -3.95
N ASP A 15 -6.69 6.07 -3.41
CA ASP A 15 -6.79 6.82 -2.16
C ASP A 15 -6.77 5.82 -1.01
N SER A 16 -5.65 5.79 -0.29
CA SER A 16 -5.44 4.86 0.82
C SER A 16 -4.70 5.52 1.96
N SER A 17 -5.18 5.28 3.18
CA SER A 17 -4.55 5.79 4.39
C SER A 17 -4.99 4.95 5.60
N PRO A 18 -4.08 4.59 6.53
CA PRO A 18 -4.47 3.95 7.76
C PRO A 18 -5.44 4.81 8.60
N ARG A 19 -5.49 6.12 8.37
CA ARG A 19 -6.45 7.02 9.03
C ARG A 19 -7.90 6.66 8.76
N TYR A 20 -8.24 6.17 7.56
CA TYR A 20 -9.60 5.75 7.23
C TYR A 20 -10.06 4.60 8.13
N LEU A 21 -9.20 3.62 8.41
CA LEU A 21 -9.46 2.55 9.36
C LEU A 21 -9.61 3.11 10.78
N TYR A 22 -8.64 3.91 11.26
CA TYR A 22 -8.62 4.32 12.66
C TYR A 22 -9.67 5.37 13.02
N ARG A 23 -10.20 6.13 12.05
CA ARG A 23 -11.41 6.95 12.24
C ARG A 23 -12.65 6.14 12.59
N LYS A 24 -12.67 4.86 12.26
CA LYS A 24 -13.76 3.93 12.64
C LYS A 24 -13.56 3.32 14.04
N LEU A 25 -12.36 3.42 14.61
CA LEU A 25 -11.97 2.73 15.84
C LEU A 25 -11.62 3.66 16.99
N LEU A 26 -11.10 4.85 16.70
CA LEU A 26 -10.66 5.86 17.67
C LEU A 26 -11.58 7.08 17.63
N LYS A 27 -11.56 7.85 18.72
CA LYS A 27 -12.55 8.91 18.94
C LYS A 27 -12.13 10.27 18.39
N SER A 28 -10.83 10.49 18.15
CA SER A 28 -10.30 11.77 17.72
C SER A 28 -9.09 11.64 16.80
N GLU A 29 -8.83 12.68 16.00
CA GLU A 29 -7.63 12.75 15.17
C GLU A 29 -6.35 12.75 16.02
N THR A 30 -6.39 13.32 17.23
CA THR A 30 -5.26 13.31 18.17
C THR A 30 -4.90 11.88 18.59
N GLU A 31 -5.89 11.04 18.94
CA GLU A 31 -5.65 9.64 19.27
C GLU A 31 -5.09 8.86 18.06
N ILE A 32 -5.56 9.17 16.84
CA ILE A 32 -5.05 8.57 15.60
C ILE A 32 -3.60 8.98 15.37
N ASP A 33 -3.27 10.28 15.53
CA ASP A 33 -1.92 10.78 15.38
C ASP A 33 -0.95 10.12 16.36
N GLU A 34 -1.35 10.03 17.62
CA GLU A 34 -0.57 9.37 18.67
C GLU A 34 -0.34 7.89 18.32
N PHE A 35 -1.39 7.16 17.96
CA PHE A 35 -1.29 5.73 17.65
C PHE A 35 -0.40 5.47 16.41
N LEU A 36 -0.55 6.23 15.35
CA LEU A 36 0.22 6.07 14.11
C LEU A 36 1.64 6.60 14.21
N SER A 37 1.94 7.48 15.18
CA SER A 37 3.30 7.98 15.41
C SER A 37 4.09 7.16 16.43
N THR A 38 3.42 6.37 17.28
CA THR A 38 4.07 5.65 18.39
C THR A 38 3.96 4.13 18.27
N VAL A 39 2.86 3.61 17.73
CA VAL A 39 2.60 2.17 17.64
C VAL A 39 2.75 1.66 16.20
N CYS A 40 1.74 1.85 15.35
CA CYS A 40 1.78 1.42 13.96
C CYS A 40 2.40 2.49 13.06
N THR A 41 3.69 2.77 13.27
CA THR A 41 4.40 3.84 12.59
C THR A 41 4.62 3.57 11.10
N PRO A 42 4.83 4.62 10.26
CA PRO A 42 5.22 4.43 8.86
C PRO A 42 6.48 3.57 8.70
N ALA A 43 7.47 3.72 9.58
CA ALA A 43 8.70 2.91 9.55
C ALA A 43 8.42 1.42 9.84
N TRP A 44 7.50 1.13 10.78
CA TRP A 44 7.05 -0.24 11.05
C TRP A 44 6.31 -0.81 9.83
N ASN A 45 5.39 -0.07 9.23
CA ASN A 45 4.64 -0.53 8.05
C ASN A 45 5.57 -0.77 6.86
N HIS A 46 6.61 0.04 6.68
CA HIS A 46 7.58 -0.11 5.60
C HIS A 46 8.29 -1.48 5.62
N GLN A 47 8.45 -2.11 6.78
CA GLN A 47 9.03 -3.45 6.87
C GLN A 47 8.13 -4.52 6.20
N GLN A 48 6.81 -4.36 6.28
CA GLN A 48 5.87 -5.23 5.58
C GLN A 48 5.91 -5.00 4.08
N ASP A 49 6.12 -3.75 3.65
CA ASP A 49 6.34 -3.41 2.23
C ASP A 49 7.68 -3.97 1.70
N LEU A 50 8.62 -4.31 2.56
CA LEU A 50 9.84 -5.06 2.25
C LEU A 50 9.67 -6.59 2.38
N GLY A 51 8.46 -7.05 2.72
CA GLY A 51 8.09 -8.45 2.75
C GLY A 51 8.22 -9.15 4.10
N ARG A 52 8.29 -8.38 5.21
CA ARG A 52 8.06 -8.94 6.55
C ARG A 52 6.62 -9.40 6.66
N SER A 53 6.39 -10.57 7.29
CA SER A 53 5.03 -11.08 7.50
C SER A 53 4.22 -10.18 8.43
N TRP A 54 2.92 -10.08 8.18
CA TRP A 54 2.00 -9.37 9.08
C TRP A 54 1.91 -10.04 10.45
N GLN A 55 2.02 -11.37 10.51
CA GLN A 55 2.01 -12.11 11.76
C GLN A 55 3.19 -11.66 12.65
N ASP A 56 4.43 -11.75 12.15
CA ASP A 56 5.62 -11.36 12.92
C ASP A 56 5.57 -9.87 13.32
N ALA A 57 5.09 -9.03 12.41
CA ALA A 57 4.98 -7.60 12.65
C ALA A 57 3.98 -7.26 13.76
N THR A 58 2.81 -7.89 13.75
CA THR A 58 1.79 -7.65 14.78
C THR A 58 2.18 -8.27 16.11
N ASP A 59 2.78 -9.46 16.13
CA ASP A 59 3.22 -10.12 17.35
C ASP A 59 4.26 -9.27 18.09
N GLU A 60 5.25 -8.70 17.36
CA GLU A 60 6.23 -7.78 17.94
C GLU A 60 5.59 -6.55 18.59
N LEU A 61 4.61 -5.94 17.93
CA LEU A 61 3.94 -4.77 18.49
C LEU A 61 3.04 -5.11 19.68
N ILE A 62 2.37 -6.26 19.64
CA ILE A 62 1.51 -6.72 20.74
C ILE A 62 2.36 -6.99 22.00
N GLU A 63 3.55 -7.55 21.84
CA GLU A 63 4.49 -7.73 22.95
C GLU A 63 4.87 -6.39 23.60
N LYS A 64 5.09 -5.35 22.80
CA LYS A 64 5.44 -3.99 23.27
C LYS A 64 4.25 -3.20 23.81
N PHE A 65 3.06 -3.40 23.22
CA PHE A 65 1.83 -2.64 23.50
C PHE A 65 0.64 -3.59 23.65
N PRO A 66 0.61 -4.42 24.70
CA PRO A 66 -0.44 -5.45 24.86
C PRO A 66 -1.85 -4.86 25.02
N ASP A 67 -1.97 -3.66 25.56
CA ASP A 67 -3.22 -2.92 25.69
C ASP A 67 -3.78 -2.38 24.37
N LYS A 68 -2.98 -2.38 23.30
CA LYS A 68 -3.36 -1.95 21.95
C LYS A 68 -3.58 -3.11 20.96
N LYS A 69 -3.61 -4.34 21.46
CA LYS A 69 -3.70 -5.57 20.64
C LYS A 69 -4.76 -5.47 19.53
N ASP A 70 -5.98 -5.09 19.88
CA ASP A 70 -7.10 -5.09 18.93
C ASP A 70 -6.90 -4.03 17.84
N LEU A 71 -6.33 -2.88 18.17
CA LEU A 71 -5.98 -1.83 17.21
C LEU A 71 -4.84 -2.27 16.28
N ILE A 72 -3.83 -2.96 16.82
CA ILE A 72 -2.70 -3.49 16.02
C ILE A 72 -3.21 -4.54 15.04
N LEU A 73 -3.99 -5.50 15.50
CA LEU A 73 -4.56 -6.55 14.64
C LEU A 73 -5.52 -5.98 13.58
N ALA A 74 -6.22 -4.90 13.89
CA ALA A 74 -7.11 -4.25 12.92
C ALA A 74 -6.37 -3.78 11.67
N TYR A 75 -5.13 -3.29 11.80
CA TYR A 75 -4.32 -2.86 10.65
C TYR A 75 -4.12 -3.99 9.63
N TRP A 76 -3.91 -5.20 10.09
CA TRP A 76 -3.77 -6.38 9.24
C TRP A 76 -5.12 -6.93 8.76
N HIS A 77 -6.02 -7.25 9.71
CA HIS A 77 -7.25 -7.98 9.39
C HIS A 77 -8.32 -7.13 8.72
N ARG A 78 -8.25 -5.81 8.91
CA ARG A 78 -9.17 -4.84 8.33
C ARG A 78 -8.46 -3.90 7.33
N TRP A 79 -7.45 -4.42 6.65
CA TRP A 79 -6.67 -3.65 5.68
C TRP A 79 -7.55 -2.93 4.63
N GLU A 80 -8.62 -3.54 4.17
CA GLU A 80 -9.55 -2.92 3.22
C GLU A 80 -10.18 -1.63 3.74
N ASP A 81 -10.35 -1.49 5.04
CA ASP A 81 -10.83 -0.26 5.67
C ASP A 81 -9.84 0.92 5.58
N THR A 82 -8.62 0.66 5.15
CA THR A 82 -7.64 1.72 4.84
C THR A 82 -7.84 2.33 3.46
N LEU A 83 -8.69 1.73 2.64
CA LEU A 83 -8.95 2.14 1.25
C LEU A 83 -10.17 3.04 1.17
N ASN A 84 -10.06 4.14 0.43
CA ASN A 84 -11.17 5.05 0.12
C ASN A 84 -11.59 4.98 -1.37
N GLY A 85 -10.99 4.05 -2.11
CA GLY A 85 -11.29 3.82 -3.52
C GLY A 85 -10.23 4.35 -4.48
N PRO A 86 -10.48 4.27 -5.79
CA PRO A 86 -9.55 4.74 -6.80
C PRO A 86 -9.63 6.26 -7.00
N PHE A 87 -8.54 6.88 -7.42
CA PHE A 87 -8.55 8.19 -8.05
C PHE A 87 -9.03 8.04 -9.51
N HIS A 88 -10.31 8.24 -9.74
CA HIS A 88 -10.95 7.97 -11.03
C HIS A 88 -10.26 8.68 -12.19
N GLN A 89 -9.86 9.95 -12.03
CA GLN A 89 -9.16 10.70 -13.08
C GLN A 89 -7.82 10.06 -13.45
N SER A 90 -7.06 9.56 -12.48
CA SER A 90 -5.78 8.87 -12.73
C SER A 90 -6.00 7.53 -13.43
N VAL A 91 -7.06 6.81 -13.05
CA VAL A 91 -7.44 5.54 -13.69
C VAL A 91 -7.91 5.78 -15.13
N ASP A 92 -8.65 6.85 -15.39
CA ASP A 92 -9.07 7.22 -16.76
C ASP A 92 -7.87 7.52 -17.66
N ILE A 93 -6.85 8.22 -17.14
CA ILE A 93 -5.58 8.47 -17.84
C ILE A 93 -4.86 7.13 -18.14
N LEU A 94 -4.78 6.24 -17.16
CA LEU A 94 -4.19 4.91 -17.33
C LEU A 94 -4.88 4.14 -18.45
N MET A 95 -6.21 4.13 -18.46
CA MET A 95 -7.02 3.45 -19.47
C MET A 95 -6.86 4.07 -20.86
N ASP A 96 -6.75 5.40 -20.96
CA ASP A 96 -6.49 6.09 -22.22
C ASP A 96 -5.11 5.77 -22.79
N LEU A 97 -4.08 5.78 -21.96
CA LEU A 97 -2.73 5.38 -22.35
C LEU A 97 -2.69 3.94 -22.84
N LYS A 98 -3.39 3.03 -22.15
CA LYS A 98 -3.49 1.63 -22.57
C LYS A 98 -4.15 1.49 -23.96
N ARG A 99 -5.25 2.22 -24.20
CA ARG A 99 -5.92 2.24 -25.52
C ARG A 99 -5.03 2.76 -26.65
N ARG A 100 -4.11 3.67 -26.33
CA ARG A 100 -3.12 4.21 -27.27
C ARG A 100 -1.91 3.30 -27.48
N GLY A 101 -1.87 2.13 -26.86
CA GLY A 101 -0.79 1.17 -27.00
C GLY A 101 0.50 1.55 -26.25
N VAL A 102 0.43 2.44 -25.29
CA VAL A 102 1.56 2.78 -24.39
C VAL A 102 1.77 1.64 -23.41
N LEU A 103 3.01 1.19 -23.24
CA LEU A 103 3.36 0.19 -22.23
C LEU A 103 3.19 0.78 -20.84
N LEU A 104 2.53 0.05 -19.95
CA LEU A 104 2.23 0.48 -18.60
C LEU A 104 2.92 -0.41 -17.57
N TYR A 105 3.68 0.20 -16.68
CA TYR A 105 4.35 -0.48 -15.57
C TYR A 105 3.89 0.08 -14.23
N LEU A 106 3.75 -0.79 -13.24
CA LEU A 106 3.50 -0.42 -11.85
C LEU A 106 4.80 -0.55 -11.06
N LEU A 107 5.14 0.47 -10.27
CA LEU A 107 6.22 0.44 -9.29
C LEU A 107 5.69 0.92 -7.94
N SER A 108 5.42 -0.01 -7.03
CA SER A 108 4.77 0.28 -5.76
C SER A 108 5.50 -0.34 -4.57
N ASN A 109 5.61 0.44 -3.48
CA ASN A 109 5.91 -0.10 -2.16
C ASN A 109 4.63 -0.70 -1.59
N TYR A 110 4.61 -2.03 -1.45
CA TYR A 110 3.40 -2.74 -1.03
C TYR A 110 3.72 -4.10 -0.41
N SER A 111 2.97 -4.49 0.62
CA SER A 111 3.09 -5.80 1.23
C SER A 111 2.74 -6.92 0.25
N PRO A 112 3.53 -8.00 0.18
CA PRO A 112 3.24 -9.13 -0.69
C PRO A 112 1.98 -9.90 -0.27
N GLU A 113 1.58 -9.82 1.00
CA GLU A 113 0.35 -10.45 1.48
C GLU A 113 -0.91 -9.66 1.10
N ASN A 114 -0.81 -8.32 1.00
CA ASN A 114 -1.95 -7.47 0.66
C ASN A 114 -2.08 -7.20 -0.84
N PHE A 115 -1.00 -7.30 -1.61
CA PHE A 115 -1.04 -7.00 -3.05
C PHE A 115 -2.01 -7.90 -3.84
N PRO A 116 -2.11 -9.23 -3.59
CA PRO A 116 -3.13 -10.08 -4.22
C PRO A 116 -4.55 -9.59 -3.94
N LYS A 117 -4.83 -9.13 -2.72
CA LYS A 117 -6.14 -8.54 -2.36
C LYS A 117 -6.38 -7.23 -3.11
N ALA A 118 -5.34 -6.40 -3.27
CA ALA A 118 -5.43 -5.17 -4.06
C ALA A 118 -5.79 -5.43 -5.53
N LEU A 119 -5.32 -6.52 -6.13
CA LEU A 119 -5.70 -6.95 -7.49
C LEU A 119 -7.19 -7.31 -7.61
N GLU A 120 -7.82 -7.73 -6.52
CA GLU A 120 -9.26 -8.03 -6.48
C GLU A 120 -10.07 -6.74 -6.31
N VAL A 121 -9.63 -5.85 -5.41
CA VAL A 121 -10.30 -4.57 -5.12
C VAL A 121 -10.15 -3.58 -6.28
N PHE A 122 -9.01 -3.57 -6.96
CA PHE A 122 -8.67 -2.65 -8.04
C PHE A 122 -8.40 -3.39 -9.36
N PRO A 123 -9.43 -3.78 -10.13
CA PRO A 123 -9.26 -4.56 -11.37
C PRO A 123 -8.37 -3.89 -12.41
N PHE A 124 -8.25 -2.54 -12.41
CA PHE A 124 -7.38 -1.79 -13.31
C PHE A 124 -5.89 -2.16 -13.14
N LEU A 125 -5.49 -2.71 -12.00
CA LEU A 125 -4.12 -3.20 -11.79
C LEU A 125 -3.73 -4.35 -12.73
N ARG A 126 -4.71 -5.03 -13.32
CA ARG A 126 -4.48 -6.10 -14.31
C ARG A 126 -4.13 -5.56 -15.70
N LEU A 127 -4.30 -4.26 -15.94
CA LEU A 127 -3.99 -3.61 -17.21
C LEU A 127 -2.49 -3.35 -17.41
N PHE A 128 -1.70 -3.42 -16.36
CA PHE A 128 -0.25 -3.22 -16.42
C PHE A 128 0.46 -4.36 -17.17
N ASP A 129 1.38 -4.00 -18.05
CA ASP A 129 2.23 -4.94 -18.79
C ASP A 129 3.31 -5.56 -17.90
N GLY A 130 3.75 -4.82 -16.85
CA GLY A 130 4.63 -5.32 -15.81
C GLY A 130 4.37 -4.64 -14.47
N ARG A 131 4.68 -5.34 -13.39
CA ARG A 131 4.47 -4.86 -12.01
C ARG A 131 5.68 -5.20 -11.16
N ILE A 132 6.27 -4.16 -10.55
CA ILE A 132 7.32 -4.29 -9.55
C ILE A 132 6.72 -3.86 -8.21
N VAL A 133 6.64 -4.80 -7.29
CA VAL A 133 6.10 -4.62 -5.95
C VAL A 133 7.20 -4.94 -4.94
N SER A 134 7.52 -3.98 -4.09
CA SER A 134 8.65 -4.01 -3.16
C SER A 134 8.71 -5.28 -2.32
N GLY A 135 7.57 -5.75 -1.82
CA GLY A 135 7.50 -6.92 -0.96
C GLY A 135 7.92 -8.23 -1.64
N PHE A 136 7.77 -8.35 -2.96
CA PHE A 136 8.21 -9.52 -3.71
C PHE A 136 9.71 -9.45 -4.06
N VAL A 137 10.21 -8.26 -4.39
CA VAL A 137 11.61 -8.07 -4.81
C VAL A 137 12.55 -7.73 -3.67
N LYS A 138 12.02 -7.46 -2.47
CA LYS A 138 12.78 -7.07 -1.27
C LYS A 138 13.60 -5.79 -1.43
N LEU A 139 13.15 -4.93 -2.33
CA LEU A 139 13.68 -3.59 -2.58
C LEU A 139 12.52 -2.62 -2.56
N ALA A 140 12.72 -1.42 -2.01
CA ALA A 140 11.67 -0.42 -1.93
C ALA A 140 12.14 0.96 -2.41
N LYS A 141 11.23 1.75 -2.95
CA LYS A 141 11.48 3.18 -3.18
C LYS A 141 11.79 3.84 -1.83
N PRO A 142 12.77 4.76 -1.76
CA PRO A 142 13.50 5.42 -2.85
C PRO A 142 14.84 4.78 -3.21
N ASP A 143 15.12 3.51 -2.81
CA ASP A 143 16.38 2.85 -3.16
C ASP A 143 16.52 2.79 -4.70
N PRO A 144 17.65 3.28 -5.27
CA PRO A 144 17.91 3.21 -6.71
C PRO A 144 17.81 1.81 -7.30
N ALA A 145 18.14 0.78 -6.51
CA ALA A 145 18.14 -0.60 -6.98
C ALA A 145 16.77 -1.07 -7.51
N ILE A 146 15.65 -0.58 -6.93
CA ILE A 146 14.32 -0.98 -7.38
C ILE A 146 14.00 -0.42 -8.77
N TYR A 147 14.53 0.78 -9.11
CA TYR A 147 14.29 1.40 -10.41
C TYR A 147 15.07 0.72 -11.55
N HIS A 148 16.15 0.01 -11.22
CA HIS A 148 16.90 -0.78 -12.20
C HIS A 148 16.18 -2.06 -12.63
N LEU A 149 15.06 -2.42 -11.96
CA LEU A 149 14.21 -3.55 -12.34
C LEU A 149 13.19 -3.19 -13.43
N LEU A 150 13.00 -1.90 -13.72
CA LEU A 150 12.14 -1.39 -14.80
C LEU A 150 12.80 -1.54 -16.15
#